data_4f7c8be467ef093f565445bc7e327465
#
_entry.id   4f7c8be467ef093f565445bc7e327465
#
_cell.length_a   1.000
_cell.length_b   1.000
_cell.length_c   1.000
_cell.angle_alpha   90.00
_cell.angle_beta   90.00
_cell.angle_gamma   90.00
#
_symmetry.space_group_name_H-M   'P 1'
#
loop_
_entity.id
_entity.type
_entity.pdbx_description
1 polymer ?
#
loop_
_entity_poly.entity_id
_entity_poly.type
_entity_poly.pdbx_seq_one_letter_code
_entity_poly.pdbx_strand_id
1 'polypeptide(L)'
;MAKKKKQEEYPIITSQELLQKPIGQISEEAYVYYGSYVNNFRAIANVADGCKVSYKRLIYAATQYPKGKDIPTMDLIASLSKWHPHGVTGCEGLNAHLVNSGVFSGHGFFGNIQIDGVVNDHAATRYTKNRLSDLYWDIIGDVVKEVPYIESPQGAMEPTYIPLALPLCLYLSNLVEGLGVAVRTKYPNFSPKSLYQAYINNNPYLLEPNVNLLLDKEHSELERLWKTGKGSVIYAYKISRQMSPDGKAEGILFEGDTGIFTPNLKKLRALEDAGKVFIDDMTDLGGPKLFVGRIPGARGITIEEIESLCRKACYDNTMYQLNVTDGNTTFRIPLYDWIDFTYKNYIKLVSEINVKRIEKVKFDIMVQEALPIVSDYIINKNPKATDSEISKDLGIPEEVVSAVMSKPISYLRKNKDTSDRVKELKNRLKELKKFNPVEYTESIINMM
;
A
#
# COMPACT_ATOMS: atom_id res chain seq x y z
N MET A 1 24.37 1.40 23.54
CA MET A 1 23.44 1.31 24.69
C MET A 1 22.24 2.20 24.43
N ALA A 2 21.17 1.63 23.91
CA ALA A 2 19.91 2.37 23.68
C ALA A 2 19.29 2.70 25.04
N LYS A 3 19.06 3.98 25.31
CA LYS A 3 18.28 4.42 26.46
C LYS A 3 16.88 3.82 26.34
N LYS A 4 16.53 2.88 27.23
CA LYS A 4 15.13 2.48 27.45
C LYS A 4 14.32 3.76 27.71
N LYS A 5 13.47 4.18 26.73
CA LYS A 5 12.37 5.08 27.02
C LYS A 5 11.53 4.37 28.07
N LYS A 6 11.31 5.02 29.24
CA LYS A 6 10.32 4.58 30.20
C LYS A 6 9.01 4.38 29.43
N GLN A 7 8.48 3.17 29.42
CA GLN A 7 7.07 2.96 29.15
C GLN A 7 6.34 3.92 30.10
N GLU A 8 5.51 4.80 29.55
CA GLU A 8 4.51 5.49 30.33
C GLU A 8 3.64 4.37 30.93
N GLU A 9 3.88 4.04 32.19
CA GLU A 9 2.97 3.20 32.95
C GLU A 9 1.62 3.93 32.91
N TYR A 10 0.67 3.35 32.21
CA TYR A 10 -0.71 3.81 32.31
C TYR A 10 -1.09 3.80 33.78
N PRO A 11 -1.54 4.91 34.36
CA PRO A 11 -1.85 4.94 35.77
C PRO A 11 -2.91 3.88 36.05
N ILE A 12 -2.55 2.89 36.83
CA ILE A 12 -3.54 1.94 37.38
C ILE A 12 -4.42 2.81 38.30
N ILE A 13 -5.59 3.17 37.80
CA ILE A 13 -6.58 3.91 38.59
C ILE A 13 -7.02 3.00 39.71
N THR A 14 -6.60 3.32 40.92
CA THR A 14 -7.01 2.56 42.12
C THR A 14 -8.50 2.79 42.38
N SER A 15 -9.16 1.82 43.03
CA SER A 15 -10.57 1.95 43.38
C SER A 15 -10.89 3.23 44.20
N GLN A 16 -9.91 3.75 44.94
CA GLN A 16 -10.05 5.02 45.68
C GLN A 16 -10.00 6.25 44.76
N GLU A 17 -9.18 6.24 43.72
CA GLU A 17 -9.12 7.31 42.71
C GLU A 17 -10.39 7.34 41.83
N LEU A 18 -10.94 6.18 41.49
CA LEU A 18 -12.23 6.05 40.79
C LEU A 18 -13.38 6.68 41.58
N LEU A 19 -13.40 6.52 42.93
CA LEU A 19 -14.41 7.09 43.78
C LEU A 19 -14.30 8.62 43.92
N GLN A 20 -13.17 9.24 43.60
CA GLN A 20 -12.93 10.67 43.69
C GLN A 20 -13.27 11.44 42.40
N LYS A 21 -13.36 10.75 41.24
CA LYS A 21 -13.71 11.40 39.97
C LYS A 21 -15.22 11.29 39.68
N PRO A 22 -15.90 12.38 39.27
CA PRO A 22 -17.28 12.29 38.78
C PRO A 22 -17.36 11.38 37.58
N ILE A 23 -18.41 10.54 37.48
CA ILE A 23 -18.59 9.58 36.39
C ILE A 23 -18.58 10.25 35.01
N GLY A 24 -19.07 11.48 34.91
CA GLY A 24 -19.01 12.27 33.67
C GLY A 24 -17.59 12.54 33.21
N GLN A 25 -16.69 12.90 34.14
CA GLN A 25 -15.28 13.13 33.82
C GLN A 25 -14.57 11.81 33.36
N ILE A 26 -14.84 10.72 34.06
CA ILE A 26 -14.28 9.39 33.67
C ILE A 26 -14.76 9.00 32.29
N SER A 27 -16.05 9.20 32.00
CA SER A 27 -16.63 8.88 30.69
C SER A 27 -16.05 9.75 29.57
N GLU A 28 -15.83 11.04 29.82
CA GLU A 28 -15.24 11.97 28.86
C GLU A 28 -13.78 11.59 28.56
N GLU A 29 -12.97 11.38 29.58
CA GLU A 29 -11.57 10.96 29.44
C GLU A 29 -11.47 9.64 28.66
N ALA A 30 -12.30 8.64 28.98
CA ALA A 30 -12.34 7.35 28.30
C ALA A 30 -12.78 7.48 26.84
N TYR A 31 -13.78 8.34 26.57
CA TYR A 31 -14.26 8.60 25.21
C TYR A 31 -13.19 9.27 24.34
N VAL A 32 -12.51 10.29 24.87
CA VAL A 32 -11.43 10.98 24.15
C VAL A 32 -10.27 10.03 23.86
N TYR A 33 -9.85 9.23 24.86
CA TYR A 33 -8.80 8.25 24.69
C TYR A 33 -9.15 7.18 23.64
N TYR A 34 -10.34 6.57 23.77
CA TYR A 34 -10.80 5.56 22.81
C TYR A 34 -10.99 6.14 21.42
N GLY A 35 -11.53 7.36 21.31
CA GLY A 35 -11.69 8.06 20.05
C GLY A 35 -10.37 8.31 19.35
N SER A 36 -9.36 8.79 20.08
CA SER A 36 -8.00 8.99 19.58
C SER A 36 -7.39 7.66 19.11
N TYR A 37 -7.52 6.60 19.90
CA TYR A 37 -7.04 5.26 19.54
C TYR A 37 -7.70 4.75 18.26
N VAL A 38 -9.03 4.82 18.13
CA VAL A 38 -9.76 4.39 16.94
C VAL A 38 -9.31 5.18 15.70
N ASN A 39 -9.19 6.48 15.82
CA ASN A 39 -8.78 7.34 14.71
C ASN A 39 -7.36 7.00 14.26
N ASN A 40 -6.40 7.00 15.17
CA ASN A 40 -4.98 6.88 14.82
C ASN A 40 -4.53 5.45 14.47
N PHE A 41 -5.18 4.42 15.04
CA PHE A 41 -4.71 3.04 14.92
C PHE A 41 -5.67 2.07 14.22
N ARG A 42 -6.83 2.56 13.74
CA ARG A 42 -7.81 1.69 13.09
C ARG A 42 -8.49 2.29 11.86
N ALA A 43 -9.08 3.48 12.00
CA ALA A 43 -10.01 4.01 11.01
C ALA A 43 -9.35 4.81 9.90
N ILE A 44 -8.33 5.61 10.23
CA ILE A 44 -7.75 6.62 9.35
C ILE A 44 -6.41 6.12 8.78
N ALA A 45 -6.13 6.46 7.52
CA ALA A 45 -4.88 6.10 6.87
C ALA A 45 -3.72 6.97 7.37
N ASN A 46 -2.52 6.38 7.45
CA ASN A 46 -1.31 7.11 7.83
C ASN A 46 -0.88 8.05 6.71
N VAL A 47 -0.44 9.25 7.07
CA VAL A 47 0.03 10.26 6.11
C VAL A 47 1.27 9.81 5.33
N ALA A 48 2.11 8.96 5.92
CA ALA A 48 3.37 8.54 5.33
C ALA A 48 3.23 7.53 4.18
N ASP A 49 2.15 6.74 4.15
CA ASP A 49 1.97 5.65 3.18
C ASP A 49 0.55 5.49 2.65
N GLY A 50 -0.43 6.21 3.21
CA GLY A 50 -1.83 6.02 2.86
C GLY A 50 -2.42 4.68 3.33
N CYS A 51 -1.75 3.96 4.24
CA CYS A 51 -2.24 2.69 4.77
C CYS A 51 -2.99 2.88 6.08
N LYS A 52 -4.11 2.19 6.25
CA LYS A 52 -4.61 1.90 7.58
C LYS A 52 -3.67 0.90 8.25
N VAL A 53 -3.65 0.87 9.58
CA VAL A 53 -2.74 -0.02 10.34
C VAL A 53 -2.90 -1.50 9.95
N SER A 54 -4.12 -1.96 9.66
CA SER A 54 -4.35 -3.34 9.20
C SER A 54 -3.72 -3.63 7.83
N TYR A 55 -3.78 -2.68 6.87
CA TYR A 55 -3.10 -2.79 5.57
C TYR A 55 -1.58 -2.84 5.74
N LYS A 56 -1.04 -1.90 6.51
CA LYS A 56 0.39 -1.85 6.85
C LYS A 56 0.88 -3.20 7.38
N ARG A 57 0.18 -3.74 8.38
CA ARG A 57 0.55 -5.02 9.03
C ARG A 57 0.48 -6.20 8.09
N LEU A 58 -0.55 -6.29 7.24
CA LEU A 58 -0.71 -7.39 6.30
C LEU A 58 0.36 -7.36 5.21
N ILE A 59 0.66 -6.19 4.65
CA ILE A 59 1.73 -6.00 3.68
C ILE A 59 3.08 -6.33 4.33
N TYR A 60 3.35 -5.83 5.55
CA TYR A 60 4.57 -6.14 6.28
C TYR A 60 4.70 -7.64 6.58
N ALA A 61 3.62 -8.31 7.00
CA ALA A 61 3.64 -9.75 7.23
C ALA A 61 4.07 -10.53 5.97
N ALA A 62 3.60 -10.11 4.78
CA ALA A 62 3.98 -10.73 3.53
C ALA A 62 5.48 -10.56 3.21
N THR A 63 6.12 -9.47 3.62
CA THR A 63 7.58 -9.26 3.44
C THR A 63 8.44 -10.18 4.30
N GLN A 64 7.87 -10.87 5.30
CA GLN A 64 8.60 -11.83 6.12
C GLN A 64 8.82 -13.18 5.43
N TYR A 65 8.22 -13.39 4.27
CA TYR A 65 8.37 -14.59 3.45
C TYR A 65 9.30 -14.29 2.26
N PRO A 66 9.97 -15.30 1.68
CA PRO A 66 10.83 -15.11 0.53
C PRO A 66 10.07 -14.58 -0.70
N LYS A 67 10.73 -13.73 -1.53
CA LYS A 67 10.20 -13.28 -2.82
C LYS A 67 9.75 -14.45 -3.69
N GLY A 68 8.60 -14.32 -4.32
CA GLY A 68 8.04 -15.30 -5.24
C GLY A 68 7.45 -16.57 -4.60
N LYS A 69 7.52 -16.72 -3.27
CA LYS A 69 6.95 -17.86 -2.56
C LYS A 69 5.48 -17.66 -2.27
N ASP A 70 4.62 -18.51 -2.82
CA ASP A 70 3.21 -18.54 -2.47
C ASP A 70 3.00 -19.02 -1.04
N ILE A 71 2.16 -18.32 -0.30
CA ILE A 71 1.85 -18.54 1.10
C ILE A 71 0.38 -18.94 1.17
N PRO A 72 -0.01 -20.02 1.87
CA PRO A 72 -1.42 -20.25 2.19
C PRO A 72 -2.02 -19.00 2.84
N THR A 73 -3.15 -18.53 2.32
CA THR A 73 -3.77 -17.29 2.82
C THR A 73 -4.05 -17.36 4.32
N MET A 74 -4.43 -18.53 4.80
CA MET A 74 -4.65 -18.77 6.23
C MET A 74 -3.38 -18.52 7.07
N ASP A 75 -2.21 -18.98 6.59
CA ASP A 75 -0.94 -18.81 7.31
C ASP A 75 -0.49 -17.36 7.34
N LEU A 76 -0.65 -16.64 6.20
CA LEU A 76 -0.34 -15.21 6.14
C LEU A 76 -1.23 -14.42 7.12
N ILE A 77 -2.53 -14.66 7.12
CA ILE A 77 -3.48 -13.98 8.02
C ILE A 77 -3.19 -14.35 9.48
N ALA A 78 -2.92 -15.63 9.79
CA ALA A 78 -2.58 -16.05 11.14
C ALA A 78 -1.31 -15.36 11.67
N SER A 79 -0.32 -15.09 10.79
CA SER A 79 0.91 -14.40 11.16
C SER A 79 0.69 -12.98 11.69
N LEU A 80 -0.44 -12.34 11.35
CA LEU A 80 -0.82 -11.01 11.83
C LEU A 80 -1.03 -10.94 13.33
N SER A 81 -1.34 -12.07 14.00
CA SER A 81 -1.51 -12.11 15.45
C SER A 81 -0.30 -11.59 16.24
N LYS A 82 0.89 -11.57 15.61
CA LYS A 82 2.12 -10.99 16.19
C LYS A 82 2.02 -9.48 16.42
N TRP A 83 1.21 -8.78 15.63
CA TRP A 83 1.12 -7.31 15.63
C TRP A 83 -0.30 -6.78 15.82
N HIS A 84 -1.33 -7.58 15.45
CA HIS A 84 -2.72 -7.10 15.38
C HIS A 84 -3.54 -7.59 16.57
N PRO A 85 -3.97 -6.68 17.49
CA PRO A 85 -4.64 -7.07 18.74
C PRO A 85 -6.12 -7.43 18.59
N HIS A 86 -6.74 -7.13 17.43
CA HIS A 86 -8.20 -7.22 17.26
C HIS A 86 -8.70 -8.55 16.63
N GLY A 87 -7.85 -9.58 16.63
CA GLY A 87 -8.14 -10.82 15.92
C GLY A 87 -7.93 -10.70 14.41
N VAL A 88 -7.89 -11.82 13.73
CA VAL A 88 -7.46 -11.90 12.31
C VAL A 88 -8.61 -12.16 11.33
N THR A 89 -9.79 -12.53 11.82
CA THR A 89 -10.94 -12.87 10.96
C THR A 89 -11.35 -11.73 10.02
N GLY A 90 -11.34 -10.47 10.51
CA GLY A 90 -11.63 -9.30 9.67
C GLY A 90 -10.57 -9.00 8.61
N CYS A 91 -9.41 -9.68 8.65
CA CYS A 91 -8.33 -9.49 7.69
C CYS A 91 -8.49 -10.33 6.41
N GLU A 92 -9.46 -11.25 6.36
CA GLU A 92 -9.72 -12.08 5.17
C GLU A 92 -10.20 -11.21 4.01
N GLY A 93 -11.22 -10.38 4.23
CA GLY A 93 -11.70 -9.42 3.23
C GLY A 93 -10.65 -8.37 2.83
N LEU A 94 -9.82 -7.93 3.81
CA LEU A 94 -8.69 -7.04 3.53
C LEU A 94 -7.66 -7.71 2.62
N ASN A 95 -7.34 -8.98 2.86
CA ASN A 95 -6.42 -9.74 2.01
C ASN A 95 -6.97 -9.89 0.59
N ALA A 96 -8.26 -10.22 0.45
CA ALA A 96 -8.93 -10.27 -0.83
C ALA A 96 -8.87 -8.92 -1.58
N HIS A 97 -9.10 -7.82 -0.86
CA HIS A 97 -8.96 -6.48 -1.42
C HIS A 97 -7.55 -6.19 -1.95
N LEU A 98 -6.50 -6.56 -1.21
CA LEU A 98 -5.10 -6.36 -1.66
C LEU A 98 -4.75 -7.25 -2.88
N VAL A 99 -5.31 -8.46 -2.98
CA VAL A 99 -5.15 -9.31 -4.16
C VAL A 99 -5.85 -8.68 -5.37
N ASN A 100 -7.12 -8.28 -5.22
CA ASN A 100 -7.90 -7.66 -6.30
C ASN A 100 -7.31 -6.32 -6.76
N SER A 101 -6.55 -5.65 -5.89
CA SER A 101 -5.82 -4.41 -6.22
C SER A 101 -4.42 -4.63 -6.78
N GLY A 102 -3.97 -5.88 -6.99
CA GLY A 102 -2.64 -6.19 -7.53
C GLY A 102 -1.47 -5.96 -6.58
N VAL A 103 -1.72 -5.56 -5.33
CA VAL A 103 -0.67 -5.47 -4.29
C VAL A 103 -0.14 -6.85 -3.96
N PHE A 104 -1.04 -7.83 -3.89
CA PHE A 104 -0.70 -9.25 -3.79
C PHE A 104 -1.01 -9.97 -5.09
N SER A 105 -0.20 -10.98 -5.42
CA SER A 105 -0.53 -12.00 -6.42
C SER A 105 -1.22 -13.15 -5.72
N GLY A 106 -2.40 -13.56 -6.18
CA GLY A 106 -3.22 -14.60 -5.55
C GLY A 106 -3.53 -15.76 -6.47
N HIS A 107 -3.72 -16.94 -5.88
CA HIS A 107 -4.23 -18.15 -6.52
C HIS A 107 -5.51 -18.59 -5.80
N GLY A 108 -6.62 -18.66 -6.53
CA GLY A 108 -7.95 -18.95 -6.04
C GLY A 108 -8.92 -17.80 -6.28
N PHE A 109 -10.10 -17.87 -5.67
CA PHE A 109 -11.13 -16.86 -5.83
C PHE A 109 -11.13 -15.89 -4.64
N PHE A 110 -10.94 -14.60 -4.92
CA PHE A 110 -10.83 -13.52 -3.91
C PHE A 110 -12.05 -12.59 -3.91
N GLY A 111 -13.19 -13.08 -4.39
CA GLY A 111 -14.43 -12.32 -4.41
C GLY A 111 -14.51 -11.31 -5.56
N ASN A 112 -15.71 -10.90 -5.85
CA ASN A 112 -16.02 -9.78 -6.74
C ASN A 112 -17.38 -9.19 -6.39
N ILE A 113 -17.66 -7.99 -6.91
CA ILE A 113 -18.98 -7.37 -6.86
C ILE A 113 -19.48 -7.29 -8.31
N GLN A 114 -20.64 -7.88 -8.59
CA GLN A 114 -21.30 -7.76 -9.89
C GLN A 114 -21.86 -6.35 -10.08
N ILE A 115 -22.04 -5.95 -11.32
CA ILE A 115 -22.52 -4.59 -11.63
C ILE A 115 -23.97 -4.34 -11.14
N ASP A 116 -24.75 -5.38 -10.94
CA ASP A 116 -26.08 -5.32 -10.32
C ASP A 116 -26.05 -5.21 -8.79
N GLY A 117 -24.84 -5.21 -8.19
CA GLY A 117 -24.61 -5.10 -6.76
C GLY A 117 -24.56 -6.43 -6.01
N VAL A 118 -24.68 -7.56 -6.71
CA VAL A 118 -24.49 -8.89 -6.07
C VAL A 118 -23.03 -9.05 -5.67
N VAL A 119 -22.80 -9.37 -4.40
CA VAL A 119 -21.48 -9.61 -3.84
C VAL A 119 -21.21 -11.11 -3.82
N ASN A 120 -20.14 -11.52 -4.49
CA ASN A 120 -19.58 -12.86 -4.38
C ASN A 120 -18.41 -12.83 -3.42
N ASP A 121 -18.55 -13.42 -2.26
CA ASP A 121 -17.50 -13.47 -1.24
C ASP A 121 -16.31 -14.29 -1.71
N HIS A 122 -15.13 -13.98 -1.15
CA HIS A 122 -13.94 -14.76 -1.40
C HIS A 122 -14.06 -16.20 -0.90
N ALA A 123 -13.35 -17.12 -1.55
CA ALA A 123 -13.27 -18.50 -1.09
C ALA A 123 -12.61 -18.56 0.31
N ALA A 124 -12.93 -19.60 1.08
CA ALA A 124 -12.32 -19.81 2.40
C ALA A 124 -10.78 -19.84 2.27
N THR A 125 -10.10 -19.19 3.21
CA THR A 125 -8.65 -18.94 3.18
C THR A 125 -7.77 -20.18 3.10
N ARG A 126 -8.30 -21.36 3.50
CA ARG A 126 -7.64 -22.66 3.33
C ARG A 126 -7.53 -23.13 1.88
N TYR A 127 -8.32 -22.55 0.95
CA TYR A 127 -8.32 -22.90 -0.47
C TYR A 127 -7.55 -21.90 -1.34
N THR A 128 -7.07 -20.83 -0.76
CA THR A 128 -6.39 -19.76 -1.49
C THR A 128 -4.93 -19.63 -1.04
N LYS A 129 -4.09 -19.14 -1.94
CA LYS A 129 -2.69 -18.79 -1.66
C LYS A 129 -2.42 -17.40 -2.23
N ASN A 130 -1.53 -16.68 -1.62
CA ASN A 130 -1.09 -15.39 -2.13
C ASN A 130 0.35 -15.08 -1.70
N ARG A 131 0.90 -14.04 -2.26
CA ARG A 131 2.19 -13.46 -1.91
C ARG A 131 2.19 -11.98 -2.24
N LEU A 132 3.11 -11.24 -1.68
CA LEU A 132 3.38 -9.88 -2.18
C LEU A 132 3.74 -9.99 -3.67
N SER A 133 3.10 -9.19 -4.53
CA SER A 133 3.39 -9.22 -5.96
C SER A 133 4.84 -8.82 -6.24
N ASP A 134 5.39 -9.26 -7.37
CA ASP A 134 6.80 -9.01 -7.67
C ASP A 134 7.11 -7.52 -7.74
N LEU A 135 6.20 -6.72 -8.30
CA LEU A 135 6.30 -5.26 -8.32
C LEU A 135 6.37 -4.68 -6.91
N TYR A 136 5.42 -5.03 -6.03
CA TYR A 136 5.41 -4.50 -4.67
C TYR A 136 6.55 -5.06 -3.81
N TRP A 137 7.04 -6.26 -4.11
CA TRP A 137 8.25 -6.75 -3.49
C TRP A 137 9.47 -5.89 -3.85
N ASP A 138 9.62 -5.51 -5.12
CA ASP A 138 10.73 -4.68 -5.57
C ASP A 138 10.67 -3.26 -5.00
N ILE A 139 9.47 -2.74 -4.73
CA ILE A 139 9.25 -1.44 -4.09
C ILE A 139 9.53 -1.50 -2.58
N ILE A 140 9.02 -2.52 -1.89
CA ILE A 140 8.92 -2.55 -0.42
C ILE A 140 9.98 -3.46 0.21
N GLY A 141 10.25 -4.63 -0.38
CA GLY A 141 10.87 -5.79 0.26
C GLY A 141 12.12 -5.52 1.10
N ASP A 142 13.16 -4.94 0.50
CA ASP A 142 14.38 -4.56 1.25
C ASP A 142 14.28 -3.17 1.88
N VAL A 143 13.50 -2.27 1.28
CA VAL A 143 13.38 -0.87 1.71
C VAL A 143 12.66 -0.77 3.06
N VAL A 144 11.70 -1.65 3.32
CA VAL A 144 10.95 -1.67 4.60
C VAL A 144 11.83 -1.92 5.82
N LYS A 145 13.00 -2.54 5.66
CA LYS A 145 13.95 -2.79 6.75
C LYS A 145 14.66 -1.53 7.24
N GLU A 146 14.63 -0.47 6.43
CA GLU A 146 15.34 0.79 6.69
C GLU A 146 14.45 1.89 7.25
N VAL A 147 13.11 1.67 7.31
CA VAL A 147 12.20 2.61 7.97
C VAL A 147 12.31 2.49 9.50
N PRO A 148 11.88 3.51 10.27
CA PRO A 148 11.81 3.41 11.72
C PRO A 148 10.83 2.31 12.17
N TYR A 149 11.17 1.59 13.24
CA TYR A 149 10.35 0.55 13.84
C TYR A 149 9.81 0.98 15.19
N ILE A 150 8.62 0.52 15.51
CA ILE A 150 7.95 0.70 16.81
C ILE A 150 7.53 -0.66 17.36
N GLU A 151 7.36 -0.73 18.66
CA GLU A 151 6.78 -1.91 19.31
C GLU A 151 5.25 -1.88 19.16
N SER A 152 4.69 -2.97 18.65
CA SER A 152 3.23 -3.15 18.53
C SER A 152 2.59 -3.42 19.89
N PRO A 153 1.26 -3.29 20.03
CA PRO A 153 0.56 -3.67 21.27
C PRO A 153 0.77 -5.13 21.70
N GLN A 154 1.22 -5.98 20.78
CA GLN A 154 1.53 -7.41 21.05
C GLN A 154 3.00 -7.65 21.40
N GLY A 155 3.81 -6.60 21.56
CA GLY A 155 5.22 -6.68 21.91
C GLY A 155 6.18 -6.99 20.76
N ALA A 156 5.70 -7.14 19.53
CA ALA A 156 6.55 -7.39 18.37
C ALA A 156 6.89 -6.07 17.64
N MET A 157 8.11 -5.98 17.11
CA MET A 157 8.53 -4.81 16.32
C MET A 157 7.83 -4.79 14.96
N GLU A 158 7.30 -3.63 14.58
CA GLU A 158 6.70 -3.38 13.27
C GLU A 158 7.18 -2.05 12.67
N PRO A 159 7.21 -1.89 11.33
CA PRO A 159 7.57 -0.62 10.71
C PRO A 159 6.53 0.44 11.04
N THR A 160 6.94 1.68 11.18
CA THR A 160 6.01 2.81 11.41
C THR A 160 5.10 3.05 10.22
N TYR A 161 5.59 2.82 9.00
CA TYR A 161 4.86 2.92 7.74
C TYR A 161 5.45 1.95 6.69
N ILE A 162 4.73 1.71 5.61
CA ILE A 162 5.22 1.00 4.42
C ILE A 162 5.87 2.01 3.47
N PRO A 163 7.12 1.79 3.02
CA PRO A 163 7.80 2.72 2.11
C PRO A 163 7.14 2.69 0.71
N LEU A 164 6.29 3.65 0.44
CA LEU A 164 5.59 3.85 -0.83
C LEU A 164 5.81 5.28 -1.33
N ALA A 165 5.93 5.43 -2.66
CA ALA A 165 6.11 6.73 -3.28
C ALA A 165 4.82 7.56 -3.36
N LEU A 166 3.65 6.91 -3.29
CA LEU A 166 2.32 7.51 -3.35
C LEU A 166 1.42 6.89 -2.26
N PRO A 167 0.41 7.61 -1.76
CA PRO A 167 -0.51 7.09 -0.75
C PRO A 167 -1.33 5.92 -1.29
N LEU A 168 -1.21 4.72 -0.69
CA LEU A 168 -1.82 3.48 -1.17
C LEU A 168 -3.33 3.57 -1.36
N CYS A 169 -4.04 4.17 -0.42
CA CYS A 169 -5.50 4.28 -0.46
C CYS A 169 -6.05 5.09 -1.64
N LEU A 170 -5.21 5.82 -2.36
CA LEU A 170 -5.63 6.62 -3.53
C LEU A 170 -5.67 5.81 -4.83
N TYR A 171 -5.18 4.57 -4.86
CA TYR A 171 -5.10 3.78 -6.10
C TYR A 171 -5.43 2.29 -5.95
N LEU A 172 -6.02 1.88 -4.82
CA LEU A 172 -6.56 0.52 -4.67
C LEU A 172 -7.84 0.36 -5.52
N SER A 173 -8.11 -0.86 -6.00
CA SER A 173 -9.25 -1.14 -6.88
C SER A 173 -10.61 -0.90 -6.23
N ASN A 174 -10.69 -0.96 -4.90
CA ASN A 174 -11.90 -0.70 -4.14
C ASN A 174 -11.78 0.58 -3.33
N LEU A 175 -12.92 1.21 -3.09
CA LEU A 175 -13.01 2.41 -2.28
C LEU A 175 -12.47 2.17 -0.86
N VAL A 176 -11.56 3.03 -0.43
CA VAL A 176 -11.07 3.05 0.94
C VAL A 176 -11.76 4.17 1.70
N GLU A 177 -12.47 3.80 2.74
CA GLU A 177 -13.12 4.76 3.64
C GLU A 177 -12.84 4.42 5.10
N GLY A 178 -12.89 5.42 5.98
CA GLY A 178 -12.71 5.28 7.42
C GLY A 178 -13.78 6.01 8.19
N LEU A 179 -14.38 5.31 9.15
CA LEU A 179 -15.30 5.89 10.10
C LEU A 179 -14.65 5.85 11.48
N GLY A 180 -14.15 6.99 11.88
CA GLY A 180 -13.56 7.21 13.20
C GLY A 180 -14.55 7.90 14.14
N VAL A 181 -14.06 8.25 15.33
CA VAL A 181 -14.84 9.02 16.31
C VAL A 181 -14.79 10.50 15.91
N ALA A 182 -15.95 11.08 15.64
CA ALA A 182 -16.13 12.46 15.14
C ALA A 182 -15.42 12.77 13.80
N VAL A 183 -14.87 11.76 13.12
CA VAL A 183 -14.16 11.90 11.84
C VAL A 183 -14.60 10.83 10.86
N ARG A 184 -14.96 11.25 9.66
CA ARG A 184 -15.14 10.36 8.50
C ARG A 184 -14.15 10.73 7.43
N THR A 185 -13.57 9.74 6.80
CA THR A 185 -12.72 9.90 5.63
C THR A 185 -13.19 9.02 4.51
N LYS A 186 -13.02 9.48 3.27
CA LYS A 186 -13.26 8.73 2.05
C LYS A 186 -12.21 9.17 1.05
N TYR A 187 -11.47 8.21 0.51
CA TYR A 187 -10.35 8.49 -0.39
C TYR A 187 -10.78 8.22 -1.84
N PRO A 188 -10.56 9.17 -2.76
CA PRO A 188 -10.85 8.96 -4.18
C PRO A 188 -9.86 7.95 -4.78
N ASN A 189 -10.22 7.43 -5.95
CA ASN A 189 -9.39 6.48 -6.69
C ASN A 189 -8.79 7.14 -7.93
N PHE A 190 -7.46 7.14 -8.02
CA PHE A 190 -6.74 7.67 -9.17
C PHE A 190 -5.58 6.76 -9.54
N SER A 191 -5.23 6.65 -10.82
CA SER A 191 -4.09 5.85 -11.24
C SER A 191 -2.77 6.45 -10.72
N PRO A 192 -1.79 5.62 -10.30
CA PRO A 192 -0.49 6.11 -9.82
C PRO A 192 0.20 7.05 -10.82
N LYS A 193 0.16 6.69 -12.10
CA LYS A 193 0.71 7.53 -13.16
C LYS A 193 0.02 8.89 -13.26
N SER A 194 -1.31 8.94 -13.15
CA SER A 194 -2.04 10.22 -13.22
C SER A 194 -1.82 11.07 -11.97
N LEU A 195 -1.73 10.45 -10.78
CA LEU A 195 -1.36 11.14 -9.53
C LEU A 195 0.00 11.83 -9.67
N TYR A 196 0.99 11.10 -10.19
CA TYR A 196 2.32 11.64 -10.40
C TYR A 196 2.33 12.75 -11.46
N GLN A 197 1.67 12.56 -12.61
CA GLN A 197 1.57 13.57 -13.66
C GLN A 197 0.84 14.84 -13.18
N ALA A 198 -0.23 14.69 -12.41
CA ALA A 198 -0.92 15.82 -11.80
C ALA A 198 -0.02 16.58 -10.83
N TYR A 199 0.77 15.86 -10.03
CA TYR A 199 1.69 16.44 -9.06
C TYR A 199 2.82 17.24 -9.72
N ILE A 200 3.56 16.66 -10.67
CA ILE A 200 4.71 17.35 -11.31
C ILE A 200 4.28 18.56 -12.13
N ASN A 201 3.07 18.54 -12.73
CA ASN A 201 2.52 19.64 -13.49
C ASN A 201 1.67 20.60 -12.64
N ASN A 202 1.48 20.32 -11.35
CA ASN A 202 0.56 21.03 -10.46
C ASN A 202 -0.84 21.25 -11.09
N ASN A 203 -1.36 20.20 -11.73
CA ASN A 203 -2.61 20.26 -12.47
C ASN A 203 -3.55 19.09 -12.12
N PRO A 204 -4.59 19.30 -11.29
CA PRO A 204 -5.52 18.25 -10.89
C PRO A 204 -6.37 17.69 -12.03
N TYR A 205 -6.49 18.38 -13.16
CA TYR A 205 -7.25 17.89 -14.31
C TYR A 205 -6.53 16.79 -15.11
N LEU A 206 -5.28 16.47 -14.75
CA LEU A 206 -4.55 15.30 -15.27
C LEU A 206 -4.89 14.00 -14.51
N LEU A 207 -5.65 14.08 -13.42
CA LEU A 207 -6.09 12.91 -12.67
C LEU A 207 -7.01 12.02 -13.53
N GLU A 208 -6.78 10.70 -13.44
CA GLU A 208 -7.58 9.66 -14.09
C GLU A 208 -7.85 8.52 -13.10
N PRO A 209 -9.01 7.84 -13.17
CA PRO A 209 -9.29 6.70 -12.29
C PRO A 209 -8.28 5.57 -12.48
N ASN A 210 -8.02 4.79 -11.43
CA ASN A 210 -7.25 3.54 -11.50
C ASN A 210 -8.13 2.31 -11.80
N VAL A 211 -9.39 2.53 -12.08
CA VAL A 211 -10.41 1.52 -12.37
C VAL A 211 -11.09 1.87 -13.68
N ASN A 212 -11.78 0.90 -14.28
CA ASN A 212 -12.49 1.11 -15.56
C ASN A 212 -13.77 1.94 -15.36
N LEU A 213 -13.61 3.20 -14.95
CA LEU A 213 -14.67 4.20 -14.84
C LEU A 213 -14.24 5.49 -15.54
N LEU A 214 -15.21 6.34 -15.85
CA LEU A 214 -14.96 7.70 -16.32
C LEU A 214 -14.91 8.65 -15.13
N LEU A 215 -14.04 9.67 -15.22
CA LEU A 215 -13.99 10.80 -14.29
C LEU A 215 -14.64 12.03 -14.96
N ASP A 216 -15.75 12.51 -14.40
CA ASP A 216 -16.33 13.78 -14.84
C ASP A 216 -15.52 14.94 -14.25
N LYS A 217 -14.56 15.42 -15.05
CA LYS A 217 -13.64 16.50 -14.64
C LYS A 217 -14.31 17.88 -14.64
N GLU A 218 -15.37 18.06 -15.39
CA GLU A 218 -16.07 19.33 -15.54
C GLU A 218 -16.90 19.65 -14.29
N HIS A 219 -17.61 18.65 -13.75
CA HIS A 219 -18.49 18.82 -12.59
C HIS A 219 -17.84 18.40 -11.26
N SER A 220 -16.65 17.78 -11.28
CA SER A 220 -15.90 17.45 -10.07
C SER A 220 -15.20 18.65 -9.47
N GLU A 221 -15.16 18.74 -8.15
CA GLU A 221 -14.42 19.78 -7.43
C GLU A 221 -12.93 19.42 -7.26
N LEU A 222 -12.25 19.03 -8.36
CA LEU A 222 -10.86 18.55 -8.34
C LEU A 222 -9.89 19.59 -7.76
N GLU A 223 -10.03 20.88 -8.14
CA GLU A 223 -9.18 21.92 -7.56
C GLU A 223 -9.38 22.10 -6.06
N ARG A 224 -10.62 22.00 -5.59
CA ARG A 224 -10.92 22.10 -4.18
C ARG A 224 -10.31 20.94 -3.41
N LEU A 225 -10.45 19.70 -3.92
CA LEU A 225 -9.80 18.52 -3.36
C LEU A 225 -8.28 18.68 -3.34
N TRP A 226 -7.70 19.20 -4.42
CA TRP A 226 -6.28 19.45 -4.60
C TRP A 226 -5.70 20.39 -3.55
N LYS A 227 -6.41 21.51 -3.31
CA LYS A 227 -5.95 22.61 -2.43
C LYS A 227 -6.38 22.45 -0.97
N THR A 228 -7.44 21.69 -0.66
CA THR A 228 -8.03 21.67 0.68
C THR A 228 -8.24 20.27 1.27
N GLY A 229 -8.02 19.23 0.48
CA GLY A 229 -8.29 17.84 0.89
C GLY A 229 -9.79 17.53 1.04
N LYS A 230 -10.68 18.36 0.49
CA LYS A 230 -12.14 18.13 0.50
C LYS A 230 -12.75 18.59 -0.82
N GLY A 231 -13.47 17.70 -1.48
CA GLY A 231 -14.16 18.04 -2.73
C GLY A 231 -15.01 16.88 -3.21
N SER A 232 -16.00 17.15 -4.03
CA SER A 232 -16.74 16.10 -4.72
C SER A 232 -15.94 15.59 -5.92
N VAL A 233 -15.90 14.28 -6.09
CA VAL A 233 -15.36 13.61 -7.26
C VAL A 233 -16.46 12.75 -7.86
N ILE A 234 -16.62 12.85 -9.15
CA ILE A 234 -17.73 12.24 -9.86
C ILE A 234 -17.20 11.15 -10.78
N TYR A 235 -17.57 9.91 -10.46
CA TYR A 235 -17.29 8.75 -11.31
C TYR A 235 -18.54 8.33 -12.07
N ALA A 236 -18.35 7.82 -13.28
CA ALA A 236 -19.44 7.33 -14.13
C ALA A 236 -19.02 6.05 -14.85
N TYR A 237 -20.00 5.13 -15.02
CA TYR A 237 -19.82 4.00 -15.93
C TYR A 237 -19.81 4.46 -17.38
N LYS A 238 -19.08 3.73 -18.22
CA LYS A 238 -19.22 3.88 -19.67
C LYS A 238 -20.58 3.32 -20.06
N ILE A 239 -21.33 4.09 -20.84
CA ILE A 239 -22.61 3.65 -21.37
C ILE A 239 -22.63 3.80 -22.88
N SER A 240 -23.20 2.81 -23.55
CA SER A 240 -23.38 2.81 -25.01
C SER A 240 -24.74 2.25 -25.38
N ARG A 241 -25.33 2.82 -26.43
CA ARG A 241 -26.58 2.31 -27.03
C ARG A 241 -26.24 1.22 -28.04
N GLN A 242 -26.84 0.06 -27.91
CA GLN A 242 -26.60 -1.05 -28.83
C GLN A 242 -27.78 -2.04 -28.87
N MET A 243 -27.73 -2.96 -29.83
CA MET A 243 -28.68 -4.07 -29.89
C MET A 243 -28.25 -5.18 -28.93
N SER A 244 -29.23 -5.92 -28.40
CA SER A 244 -28.98 -7.17 -27.67
C SER A 244 -28.17 -8.17 -28.52
N PRO A 245 -27.46 -9.13 -27.93
CA PRO A 245 -26.67 -10.11 -28.67
C PRO A 245 -27.45 -10.90 -29.71
N ASP A 246 -28.75 -11.12 -29.48
CA ASP A 246 -29.67 -11.79 -30.42
C ASP A 246 -30.26 -10.86 -31.48
N GLY A 247 -29.94 -9.57 -31.46
CA GLY A 247 -30.39 -8.57 -32.42
C GLY A 247 -31.87 -8.17 -32.31
N LYS A 248 -32.60 -8.59 -31.26
CA LYS A 248 -34.05 -8.38 -31.14
C LYS A 248 -34.46 -7.18 -30.33
N ALA A 249 -33.63 -6.73 -29.44
CA ALA A 249 -33.93 -5.62 -28.53
C ALA A 249 -32.87 -4.53 -28.59
N GLU A 250 -33.29 -3.29 -28.65
CA GLU A 250 -32.44 -2.14 -28.46
C GLU A 250 -32.30 -1.84 -26.96
N GLY A 251 -31.10 -1.47 -26.51
CA GLY A 251 -30.84 -1.22 -25.10
C GLY A 251 -29.56 -0.42 -24.85
N ILE A 252 -29.23 -0.30 -23.58
CA ILE A 252 -28.07 0.42 -23.06
C ILE A 252 -27.16 -0.57 -22.37
N LEU A 253 -25.91 -0.64 -22.80
CA LEU A 253 -24.84 -1.36 -22.12
C LEU A 253 -24.13 -0.45 -21.14
N PHE A 254 -23.89 -0.96 -19.92
CA PHE A 254 -23.02 -0.38 -18.91
C PHE A 254 -21.72 -1.19 -18.84
N GLU A 255 -20.60 -0.51 -18.75
CA GLU A 255 -19.29 -1.13 -18.56
C GLU A 255 -18.52 -0.37 -17.49
N GLY A 256 -17.91 -1.08 -16.54
CA GLY A 256 -17.06 -0.45 -15.54
C GLY A 256 -16.92 -1.26 -14.28
N ASP A 257 -15.90 -0.92 -13.50
CA ASP A 257 -15.59 -1.58 -12.23
C ASP A 257 -16.53 -1.14 -11.11
N THR A 258 -16.88 -2.09 -10.26
CA THR A 258 -17.83 -1.90 -9.15
C THR A 258 -17.16 -1.56 -7.83
N GLY A 259 -15.83 -1.58 -7.76
CA GLY A 259 -15.08 -1.37 -6.52
C GLY A 259 -15.24 0.02 -5.89
N ILE A 260 -15.61 1.04 -6.69
CA ILE A 260 -15.82 2.42 -6.21
C ILE A 260 -17.27 2.67 -5.85
N PHE A 261 -18.20 2.28 -6.73
CA PHE A 261 -19.62 2.30 -6.48
C PHE A 261 -20.36 1.31 -7.41
N THR A 262 -21.57 0.92 -7.04
CA THR A 262 -22.47 0.13 -7.88
C THR A 262 -23.60 1.00 -8.43
N PRO A 263 -24.06 0.78 -9.66
CA PRO A 263 -25.17 1.54 -10.22
C PRO A 263 -26.45 1.43 -9.38
N ASN A 264 -27.18 2.51 -9.25
CA ASN A 264 -28.47 2.48 -8.55
C ASN A 264 -29.59 2.00 -9.48
N LEU A 265 -29.76 0.69 -9.58
CA LEU A 265 -30.69 0.04 -10.49
C LEU A 265 -32.17 0.06 -10.02
N LYS A 266 -32.51 0.62 -8.85
CA LYS A 266 -33.87 0.55 -8.26
C LYS A 266 -34.99 0.92 -9.23
N LYS A 267 -34.81 1.99 -10.01
CA LYS A 267 -35.82 2.43 -11.00
C LYS A 267 -35.89 1.53 -12.22
N LEU A 268 -34.74 0.98 -12.64
CA LEU A 268 -34.68 0.05 -13.78
C LEU A 268 -35.29 -1.31 -13.42
N ARG A 269 -35.02 -1.80 -12.20
CA ARG A 269 -35.68 -3.02 -11.69
C ARG A 269 -37.19 -2.88 -11.58
N ALA A 270 -37.70 -1.73 -11.16
CA ALA A 270 -39.17 -1.47 -11.17
C ALA A 270 -39.77 -1.49 -12.58
N LEU A 271 -39.01 -1.10 -13.59
CA LEU A 271 -39.46 -1.22 -15.00
C LEU A 271 -39.37 -2.66 -15.52
N GLU A 272 -38.41 -3.43 -15.04
CA GLU A 272 -38.29 -4.87 -15.32
C GLU A 272 -39.47 -5.63 -14.72
N ASP A 273 -39.80 -5.39 -13.46
CA ASP A 273 -41.00 -5.96 -12.79
C ASP A 273 -42.31 -5.59 -13.53
N ALA A 274 -42.36 -4.40 -14.14
CA ALA A 274 -43.48 -3.95 -14.95
C ALA A 274 -43.50 -4.51 -16.41
N GLY A 275 -42.54 -5.37 -16.77
CA GLY A 275 -42.43 -5.98 -18.10
C GLY A 275 -42.10 -4.99 -19.21
N LYS A 276 -41.36 -3.90 -18.90
CA LYS A 276 -40.99 -2.87 -19.86
C LYS A 276 -39.56 -2.98 -20.37
N VAL A 277 -38.67 -3.41 -19.50
CA VAL A 277 -37.25 -3.66 -19.79
C VAL A 277 -36.88 -5.05 -19.31
N PHE A 278 -35.74 -5.54 -19.74
CA PHE A 278 -35.05 -6.68 -19.14
C PHE A 278 -33.60 -6.25 -18.80
N ILE A 279 -33.05 -6.82 -17.76
CA ILE A 279 -31.68 -6.53 -17.29
C ILE A 279 -30.88 -7.83 -17.37
N ASP A 280 -29.82 -7.83 -18.16
CA ASP A 280 -29.00 -9.00 -18.41
C ASP A 280 -27.54 -8.73 -18.00
N ASP A 281 -26.95 -9.65 -17.22
CA ASP A 281 -25.55 -9.62 -16.86
C ASP A 281 -24.73 -10.18 -18.02
N MET A 282 -23.95 -9.31 -18.64
CA MET A 282 -23.07 -9.63 -19.76
C MET A 282 -21.58 -9.62 -19.35
N THR A 283 -21.29 -9.73 -18.06
CA THR A 283 -19.92 -9.77 -17.53
C THR A 283 -19.10 -10.84 -18.22
N ASP A 284 -17.93 -10.45 -18.71
CA ASP A 284 -16.97 -11.31 -19.40
C ASP A 284 -15.53 -11.09 -18.88
N LEU A 285 -14.55 -11.65 -19.56
CA LEU A 285 -13.12 -11.48 -19.22
C LEU A 285 -12.64 -10.02 -19.32
N GLY A 286 -13.39 -9.15 -20.00
CA GLY A 286 -13.11 -7.72 -20.11
C GLY A 286 -13.65 -6.89 -18.92
N GLY A 287 -14.31 -7.53 -17.98
CA GLY A 287 -14.83 -6.90 -16.77
C GLY A 287 -16.37 -6.90 -16.66
N PRO A 288 -16.88 -6.25 -15.61
CA PRO A 288 -18.31 -6.17 -15.34
C PRO A 288 -19.08 -5.41 -16.43
N LYS A 289 -20.15 -6.02 -16.93
CA LYS A 289 -21.04 -5.47 -17.96
C LYS A 289 -22.49 -5.78 -17.63
N LEU A 290 -23.38 -4.81 -17.84
CA LEU A 290 -24.83 -4.96 -17.65
C LEU A 290 -25.57 -4.36 -18.84
N PHE A 291 -26.48 -5.11 -19.44
CA PHE A 291 -27.31 -4.65 -20.52
C PHE A 291 -28.74 -4.42 -20.04
N VAL A 292 -29.30 -3.25 -20.33
CA VAL A 292 -30.70 -2.92 -20.06
C VAL A 292 -31.44 -2.78 -21.41
N GLY A 293 -32.12 -3.83 -21.81
CA GLY A 293 -32.84 -3.89 -23.08
C GLY A 293 -34.32 -3.49 -22.94
N ARG A 294 -34.85 -2.79 -23.93
CA ARG A 294 -36.28 -2.55 -24.04
C ARG A 294 -36.96 -3.83 -24.51
N ILE A 295 -38.04 -4.27 -23.83
CA ILE A 295 -38.82 -5.41 -24.29
C ILE A 295 -39.55 -5.04 -25.61
N PRO A 296 -39.38 -5.82 -26.68
CA PRO A 296 -40.09 -5.56 -27.95
C PRO A 296 -41.59 -5.46 -27.74
N GLY A 297 -42.21 -4.39 -28.25
CA GLY A 297 -43.64 -4.14 -28.10
C GLY A 297 -44.09 -3.53 -26.77
N ALA A 298 -43.20 -3.34 -25.80
CA ALA A 298 -43.51 -2.65 -24.54
C ALA A 298 -44.02 -1.23 -24.80
N ARG A 299 -45.20 -0.89 -24.22
CA ARG A 299 -45.82 0.44 -24.33
C ARG A 299 -45.42 1.32 -23.14
N GLY A 300 -45.38 2.65 -23.37
CA GLY A 300 -45.21 3.64 -22.31
C GLY A 300 -43.78 3.75 -21.78
N ILE A 301 -42.79 3.37 -22.60
CA ILE A 301 -41.36 3.69 -22.37
C ILE A 301 -40.62 3.77 -23.72
N THR A 302 -39.75 4.76 -23.85
CA THR A 302 -38.86 4.94 -25.01
C THR A 302 -37.43 4.56 -24.65
N ILE A 303 -36.59 4.36 -25.66
CA ILE A 303 -35.18 4.04 -25.41
C ILE A 303 -34.44 5.26 -24.83
N GLU A 304 -34.86 6.47 -25.19
CA GLU A 304 -34.31 7.72 -24.65
C GLU A 304 -34.59 7.87 -23.15
N GLU A 305 -35.81 7.45 -22.72
CA GLU A 305 -36.14 7.43 -21.28
C GLU A 305 -35.33 6.38 -20.54
N ILE A 306 -35.12 5.20 -21.11
CA ILE A 306 -34.25 4.16 -20.55
C ILE A 306 -32.82 4.70 -20.46
N GLU A 307 -32.29 5.30 -21.52
CA GLU A 307 -30.97 5.89 -21.53
C GLU A 307 -30.79 6.98 -20.44
N SER A 308 -31.81 7.86 -20.28
CA SER A 308 -31.78 8.88 -19.22
C SER A 308 -31.74 8.28 -17.82
N LEU A 309 -32.48 7.18 -17.58
CA LEU A 309 -32.48 6.46 -16.31
C LEU A 309 -31.14 5.77 -16.08
N CYS A 310 -30.55 5.18 -17.12
CA CYS A 310 -29.27 4.53 -17.10
C CYS A 310 -28.13 5.55 -16.76
N ARG A 311 -28.13 6.70 -17.42
CA ARG A 311 -27.16 7.78 -17.12
C ARG A 311 -27.23 8.20 -15.66
N LYS A 312 -28.43 8.32 -15.09
CA LYS A 312 -28.62 8.66 -13.66
C LYS A 312 -28.18 7.54 -12.72
N ALA A 313 -28.38 6.29 -13.10
CA ALA A 313 -27.97 5.13 -12.31
C ALA A 313 -26.44 4.94 -12.28
N CYS A 314 -25.78 5.30 -13.39
CA CYS A 314 -24.36 5.12 -13.64
C CYS A 314 -23.45 6.28 -13.16
N TYR A 315 -23.99 7.22 -12.41
CA TYR A 315 -23.32 8.45 -12.02
C TYR A 315 -23.24 8.56 -10.49
N ASP A 316 -22.05 8.59 -9.94
CA ASP A 316 -21.81 8.78 -8.50
C ASP A 316 -21.18 10.14 -8.22
N ASN A 317 -21.87 10.95 -7.40
CA ASN A 317 -21.32 12.22 -6.91
C ASN A 317 -21.04 12.09 -5.42
N THR A 318 -19.82 11.71 -5.10
CA THR A 318 -19.41 11.51 -3.72
C THR A 318 -18.49 12.63 -3.23
N MET A 319 -18.76 13.12 -2.01
CA MET A 319 -17.89 14.03 -1.30
C MET A 319 -16.74 13.26 -0.64
N TYR A 320 -15.52 13.55 -1.04
CA TYR A 320 -14.31 13.00 -0.48
C TYR A 320 -13.69 13.93 0.56
N GLN A 321 -13.07 13.34 1.58
CA GLN A 321 -12.38 14.07 2.64
C GLN A 321 -11.10 13.31 2.99
N LEU A 322 -9.96 13.95 2.76
CA LEU A 322 -8.64 13.37 2.96
C LEU A 322 -8.17 13.64 4.39
N ASN A 323 -8.82 12.99 5.36
CA ASN A 323 -8.32 12.99 6.73
C ASN A 323 -7.28 11.87 6.88
N VAL A 324 -6.13 12.19 7.45
CA VAL A 324 -4.98 11.30 7.66
C VAL A 324 -4.51 11.38 9.09
N THR A 325 -3.68 10.44 9.52
CA THR A 325 -3.04 10.46 10.83
C THR A 325 -1.53 10.34 10.71
N ASP A 326 -0.81 10.99 11.61
CA ASP A 326 0.63 10.78 11.83
C ASP A 326 0.93 9.74 12.93
N GLY A 327 -0.11 9.10 13.46
CA GLY A 327 -0.06 8.18 14.61
C GLY A 327 -0.35 8.84 15.96
N ASN A 328 -0.39 10.17 16.02
CA ASN A 328 -0.69 10.94 17.23
C ASN A 328 -1.96 11.79 17.06
N THR A 329 -2.08 12.43 15.91
CA THR A 329 -3.19 13.34 15.60
C THR A 329 -3.83 13.00 14.27
N THR A 330 -5.11 13.36 14.14
CA THR A 330 -5.84 13.24 12.86
C THR A 330 -6.10 14.63 12.31
N PHE A 331 -5.74 14.85 11.05
CA PHE A 331 -5.91 16.15 10.39
C PHE A 331 -6.29 15.96 8.91
N ARG A 332 -6.77 17.03 8.29
CA ARG A 332 -7.05 17.04 6.85
C ARG A 332 -5.82 17.52 6.09
N ILE A 333 -5.51 16.85 4.98
CA ILE A 333 -4.39 17.20 4.11
C ILE A 333 -4.89 17.49 2.68
N PRO A 334 -4.43 18.58 2.02
CA PRO A 334 -4.61 18.78 0.58
C PRO A 334 -4.04 17.59 -0.21
N LEU A 335 -4.69 17.24 -1.33
CA LEU A 335 -4.21 16.11 -2.15
C LEU A 335 -2.80 16.34 -2.67
N TYR A 336 -2.49 17.57 -3.11
CA TYR A 336 -1.14 17.94 -3.54
C TYR A 336 -0.09 17.71 -2.45
N ASP A 337 -0.35 18.23 -1.25
CA ASP A 337 0.59 18.15 -0.13
C ASP A 337 0.80 16.69 0.32
N TRP A 338 -0.24 15.85 0.21
CA TRP A 338 -0.11 14.44 0.56
C TRP A 338 0.78 13.67 -0.42
N ILE A 339 0.59 13.92 -1.72
CA ILE A 339 1.45 13.33 -2.75
C ILE A 339 2.89 13.84 -2.58
N ASP A 340 3.08 15.15 -2.40
CA ASP A 340 4.39 15.77 -2.18
C ASP A 340 5.13 15.16 -0.98
N PHE A 341 4.42 15.00 0.14
CA PHE A 341 4.97 14.44 1.36
C PHE A 341 5.43 12.98 1.16
N THR A 342 4.58 12.11 0.60
CA THR A 342 4.91 10.69 0.42
C THR A 342 6.03 10.52 -0.61
N TYR A 343 5.98 11.25 -1.72
CA TYR A 343 6.99 11.22 -2.78
C TYR A 343 8.37 11.66 -2.28
N LYS A 344 8.45 12.80 -1.60
CA LYS A 344 9.72 13.31 -1.04
C LYS A 344 10.27 12.40 0.05
N ASN A 345 9.39 11.87 0.91
CA ASN A 345 9.80 10.94 1.96
C ASN A 345 10.39 9.65 1.37
N TYR A 346 9.81 9.12 0.32
CA TYR A 346 10.34 7.94 -0.38
C TYR A 346 11.69 8.22 -1.05
N ILE A 347 11.82 9.34 -1.78
CA ILE A 347 13.10 9.75 -2.40
C ILE A 347 14.21 9.88 -1.34
N LYS A 348 13.91 10.54 -0.21
CA LYS A 348 14.85 10.68 0.89
C LYS A 348 15.31 9.31 1.39
N LEU A 349 14.36 8.40 1.65
CA LEU A 349 14.65 7.06 2.15
C LEU A 349 15.54 6.26 1.19
N VAL A 350 15.20 6.21 -0.10
CA VAL A 350 16.01 5.46 -1.08
C VAL A 350 17.37 6.09 -1.30
N SER A 351 17.51 7.41 -1.14
CA SER A 351 18.79 8.11 -1.16
C SER A 351 19.68 7.71 0.02
N GLU A 352 19.13 7.68 1.23
CA GLU A 352 19.85 7.26 2.45
C GLU A 352 20.29 5.79 2.36
N ILE A 353 19.40 4.92 1.83
CA ILE A 353 19.74 3.52 1.56
C ILE A 353 20.90 3.40 0.58
N ASN A 354 20.88 4.19 -0.49
CA ASN A 354 21.97 4.17 -1.47
C ASN A 354 23.30 4.63 -0.88
N VAL A 355 23.30 5.64 -0.01
CA VAL A 355 24.51 6.08 0.72
C VAL A 355 25.05 4.93 1.58
N LYS A 356 24.21 4.26 2.37
CA LYS A 356 24.61 3.09 3.18
C LYS A 356 25.16 1.95 2.30
N ARG A 357 24.56 1.69 1.13
CA ARG A 357 25.04 0.69 0.18
C ARG A 357 26.43 1.06 -0.38
N ILE A 358 26.66 2.32 -0.71
CA ILE A 358 27.96 2.83 -1.16
C ILE A 358 29.02 2.64 -0.06
N GLU A 359 28.73 3.01 1.18
CA GLU A 359 29.62 2.83 2.32
C GLU A 359 29.97 1.36 2.54
N LYS A 360 28.96 0.48 2.51
CA LYS A 360 29.16 -0.96 2.64
C LYS A 360 30.07 -1.51 1.53
N VAL A 361 29.82 -1.14 0.27
CA VAL A 361 30.65 -1.62 -0.85
C VAL A 361 32.08 -1.08 -0.76
N LYS A 362 32.29 0.17 -0.30
CA LYS A 362 33.62 0.70 -0.03
C LYS A 362 34.34 -0.11 1.04
N PHE A 363 33.65 -0.43 2.14
CA PHE A 363 34.19 -1.27 3.20
C PHE A 363 34.53 -2.67 2.69
N ASP A 364 33.65 -3.31 1.92
CA ASP A 364 33.89 -4.61 1.30
C ASP A 364 35.12 -4.60 0.37
N ILE A 365 35.34 -3.50 -0.37
CA ILE A 365 36.55 -3.33 -1.19
C ILE A 365 37.80 -3.31 -0.30
N MET A 366 37.81 -2.49 0.77
CA MET A 366 38.91 -2.43 1.70
C MET A 366 39.21 -3.79 2.33
N VAL A 367 38.19 -4.55 2.71
CA VAL A 367 38.35 -5.90 3.27
C VAL A 367 38.93 -6.87 2.22
N GLN A 368 38.50 -6.81 0.96
CA GLN A 368 39.04 -7.68 -0.10
C GLN A 368 40.49 -7.30 -0.48
N GLU A 369 40.85 -6.00 -0.49
CA GLU A 369 42.20 -5.54 -0.75
C GLU A 369 43.15 -5.86 0.43
N ALA A 370 42.68 -5.81 1.67
CA ALA A 370 43.43 -6.16 2.86
C ALA A 370 43.64 -7.68 3.03
N LEU A 371 42.74 -8.49 2.51
CA LEU A 371 42.71 -9.94 2.74
C LEU A 371 44.01 -10.66 2.42
N PRO A 372 44.69 -10.49 1.25
CA PRO A 372 45.99 -11.12 0.99
C PRO A 372 47.09 -10.63 1.92
N ILE A 373 47.07 -9.35 2.25
CA ILE A 373 48.14 -8.72 3.09
C ILE A 373 48.04 -9.21 4.54
N VAL A 374 46.83 -9.18 5.11
CA VAL A 374 46.55 -9.65 6.48
C VAL A 374 46.76 -11.17 6.57
N SER A 375 46.37 -11.92 5.56
CA SER A 375 46.57 -13.38 5.50
C SER A 375 48.06 -13.74 5.49
N ASP A 376 48.88 -13.04 4.70
CA ASP A 376 50.31 -13.26 4.65
C ASP A 376 50.99 -12.94 6.01
N TYR A 377 50.56 -11.83 6.65
CA TYR A 377 51.07 -11.46 7.96
C TYR A 377 50.78 -12.54 9.01
N ILE A 378 49.55 -13.06 9.08
CA ILE A 378 49.18 -14.09 10.06
C ILE A 378 49.88 -15.41 9.80
N ILE A 379 49.97 -15.82 8.54
CA ILE A 379 50.54 -17.13 8.19
C ILE A 379 52.06 -17.15 8.33
N ASN A 380 52.72 -16.06 7.93
CA ASN A 380 54.20 -16.06 7.78
C ASN A 380 54.93 -15.21 8.82
N LYS A 381 54.32 -14.23 9.47
CA LYS A 381 54.97 -13.34 10.44
C LYS A 381 54.60 -13.58 11.89
N ASN A 382 53.30 -13.43 12.23
CA ASN A 382 52.83 -13.54 13.61
C ASN A 382 51.45 -14.20 13.70
N PRO A 383 51.36 -15.52 13.87
CA PRO A 383 50.08 -16.25 13.96
C PRO A 383 49.24 -15.93 15.19
N LYS A 384 49.78 -15.25 16.19
CA LYS A 384 49.12 -14.89 17.46
C LYS A 384 48.86 -13.40 17.59
N ALA A 385 49.12 -12.61 16.54
CA ALA A 385 48.90 -11.17 16.58
C ALA A 385 47.43 -10.82 16.80
N THR A 386 47.22 -9.81 17.61
CA THR A 386 45.85 -9.23 17.80
C THR A 386 45.47 -8.31 16.65
N ASP A 387 44.17 -8.07 16.47
CA ASP A 387 43.67 -7.16 15.42
C ASP A 387 44.32 -5.76 15.52
N SER A 388 44.55 -5.26 16.74
CA SER A 388 45.15 -3.96 16.99
C SER A 388 46.64 -3.93 16.61
N GLU A 389 47.38 -5.02 16.84
CA GLU A 389 48.80 -5.15 16.45
C GLU A 389 48.94 -5.18 14.93
N ILE A 390 48.11 -5.99 14.26
CA ILE A 390 48.06 -6.09 12.78
C ILE A 390 47.69 -4.74 12.16
N SER A 391 46.69 -4.05 12.74
CA SER A 391 46.28 -2.72 12.32
C SER A 391 47.39 -1.70 12.35
N LYS A 392 48.18 -1.67 13.46
CA LYS A 392 49.33 -0.77 13.61
C LYS A 392 50.48 -1.09 12.68
N ASP A 393 50.83 -2.38 12.55
CA ASP A 393 51.95 -2.83 11.74
C ASP A 393 51.72 -2.67 10.23
N LEU A 394 50.47 -2.86 9.77
CA LEU A 394 50.09 -2.78 8.35
C LEU A 394 49.49 -1.43 7.96
N GLY A 395 49.14 -0.58 8.91
CA GLY A 395 48.46 0.70 8.64
C GLY A 395 47.04 0.51 8.09
N ILE A 396 46.39 -0.63 8.39
CA ILE A 396 45.02 -0.96 7.94
C ILE A 396 44.07 -0.67 9.11
N PRO A 397 42.89 -0.06 8.86
CA PRO A 397 41.89 0.16 9.92
C PRO A 397 41.55 -1.12 10.68
N GLU A 398 41.45 -1.05 12.00
CA GLU A 398 41.21 -2.21 12.88
C GLU A 398 39.92 -2.95 12.55
N GLU A 399 38.88 -2.21 12.16
CA GLU A 399 37.58 -2.79 11.71
C GLU A 399 37.72 -3.66 10.45
N VAL A 400 38.61 -3.26 9.53
CA VAL A 400 38.92 -4.02 8.32
C VAL A 400 39.70 -5.27 8.67
N VAL A 401 40.71 -5.17 9.56
CA VAL A 401 41.48 -6.31 10.05
C VAL A 401 40.54 -7.31 10.74
N SER A 402 39.68 -6.85 11.64
CA SER A 402 38.71 -7.69 12.34
C SER A 402 37.75 -8.41 11.38
N ALA A 403 37.28 -7.71 10.32
CA ALA A 403 36.47 -8.31 9.29
C ALA A 403 37.18 -9.40 8.47
N VAL A 404 38.51 -9.28 8.28
CA VAL A 404 39.33 -10.33 7.66
C VAL A 404 39.53 -11.49 8.63
N MET A 405 39.87 -11.20 9.89
CA MET A 405 40.11 -12.19 10.94
C MET A 405 38.89 -13.03 11.29
N SER A 406 37.68 -12.50 11.13
CA SER A 406 36.44 -13.25 11.33
C SER A 406 36.21 -14.37 10.29
N LYS A 407 37.02 -14.40 9.21
CA LYS A 407 36.88 -15.44 8.18
C LYS A 407 37.62 -16.71 8.57
N PRO A 408 37.12 -17.91 8.19
CA PRO A 408 37.80 -19.17 8.46
C PRO A 408 39.22 -19.19 7.87
N ILE A 409 40.16 -19.77 8.58
CA ILE A 409 41.57 -19.91 8.13
C ILE A 409 41.67 -20.63 6.77
N SER A 410 40.81 -21.59 6.53
CA SER A 410 40.71 -22.27 5.22
C SER A 410 40.35 -21.32 4.08
N TYR A 411 39.54 -20.29 4.36
CA TYR A 411 39.18 -19.24 3.39
C TYR A 411 40.40 -18.34 3.13
N LEU A 412 41.09 -17.92 4.17
CA LEU A 412 42.29 -17.09 4.07
C LEU A 412 43.39 -17.76 3.23
N ARG A 413 43.58 -19.10 3.37
CA ARG A 413 44.56 -19.86 2.60
C ARG A 413 44.22 -20.02 1.13
N LYS A 414 42.91 -20.13 0.80
CA LYS A 414 42.44 -20.40 -0.58
C LYS A 414 42.31 -19.13 -1.43
N ASN A 415 42.00 -17.99 -0.82
CA ASN A 415 41.64 -16.74 -1.54
C ASN A 415 42.81 -15.73 -1.46
N LYS A 416 44.00 -16.12 -1.96
CA LYS A 416 45.15 -15.22 -2.05
C LYS A 416 45.02 -14.17 -3.16
N ASP A 417 44.25 -14.47 -4.22
CA ASP A 417 43.93 -13.56 -5.31
C ASP A 417 42.50 -13.07 -5.17
N THR A 418 42.35 -11.80 -4.89
CA THR A 418 41.05 -11.11 -4.73
C THR A 418 40.77 -10.12 -5.87
N SER A 419 41.62 -10.07 -6.90
CA SER A 419 41.62 -9.05 -7.95
C SER A 419 40.27 -9.01 -8.72
N ASP A 420 39.73 -10.16 -9.09
CA ASP A 420 38.44 -10.23 -9.80
C ASP A 420 37.29 -9.75 -8.92
N ARG A 421 37.27 -10.13 -7.66
CA ARG A 421 36.25 -9.69 -6.70
C ARG A 421 36.32 -8.19 -6.42
N VAL A 422 37.51 -7.64 -6.27
CA VAL A 422 37.74 -6.19 -6.13
C VAL A 422 37.25 -5.45 -7.38
N LYS A 423 37.53 -5.99 -8.58
CA LYS A 423 37.06 -5.39 -9.83
C LYS A 423 35.52 -5.38 -9.92
N GLU A 424 34.88 -6.48 -9.55
CA GLU A 424 33.40 -6.57 -9.49
C GLU A 424 32.82 -5.54 -8.52
N LEU A 425 33.35 -5.45 -7.30
CA LEU A 425 32.91 -4.47 -6.29
C LEU A 425 33.14 -3.03 -6.75
N LYS A 426 34.27 -2.73 -7.41
CA LYS A 426 34.53 -1.41 -7.98
C LYS A 426 33.55 -1.05 -9.09
N ASN A 427 33.15 -2.01 -9.93
CA ASN A 427 32.11 -1.81 -10.93
C ASN A 427 30.74 -1.54 -10.26
N ARG A 428 30.37 -2.34 -9.28
CA ARG A 428 29.14 -2.11 -8.48
C ARG A 428 29.14 -0.74 -7.81
N LEU A 429 30.29 -0.29 -7.26
CA LEU A 429 30.42 1.03 -6.69
C LEU A 429 30.18 2.15 -7.71
N LYS A 430 30.65 1.98 -8.95
CA LYS A 430 30.39 2.93 -10.03
C LYS A 430 28.91 3.01 -10.38
N GLU A 431 28.19 1.89 -10.42
CA GLU A 431 26.75 1.84 -10.64
C GLU A 431 25.97 2.53 -9.53
N LEU A 432 26.28 2.22 -8.25
CA LEU A 432 25.65 2.87 -7.11
C LEU A 432 25.87 4.39 -7.08
N LYS A 433 27.03 4.88 -7.52
CA LYS A 433 27.32 6.32 -7.62
C LYS A 433 26.54 7.04 -8.72
N LYS A 434 26.04 6.29 -9.72
CA LYS A 434 25.18 6.82 -10.81
C LYS A 434 23.72 6.79 -10.45
N PHE A 435 23.33 6.17 -9.32
CA PHE A 435 21.96 6.04 -8.91
C PHE A 435 21.32 7.41 -8.73
N ASN A 436 20.20 7.64 -9.44
CA ASN A 436 19.36 8.81 -9.32
C ASN A 436 18.06 8.41 -8.61
N PRO A 437 17.82 8.85 -7.37
CA PRO A 437 16.64 8.44 -6.61
C PRO A 437 15.33 8.98 -7.21
N VAL A 438 15.37 10.09 -7.92
CA VAL A 438 14.19 10.66 -8.61
C VAL A 438 13.81 9.76 -9.79
N GLU A 439 14.73 9.49 -10.71
CA GLU A 439 14.48 8.62 -11.87
C GLU A 439 14.06 7.20 -11.44
N TYR A 440 14.66 6.69 -10.36
CA TYR A 440 14.28 5.40 -9.79
C TYR A 440 12.82 5.42 -9.29
N THR A 441 12.43 6.46 -8.55
CA THR A 441 11.06 6.60 -8.02
C THR A 441 10.05 6.77 -9.15
N GLU A 442 10.37 7.56 -10.18
CA GLU A 442 9.57 7.71 -11.39
C GLU A 442 9.38 6.37 -12.13
N SER A 443 10.45 5.59 -12.26
CA SER A 443 10.36 4.28 -12.90
C SER A 443 9.43 3.33 -12.15
N ILE A 444 9.45 3.34 -10.82
CA ILE A 444 8.53 2.57 -9.97
C ILE A 444 7.08 3.01 -10.20
N ILE A 445 6.80 4.31 -10.15
CA ILE A 445 5.43 4.82 -10.35
C ILE A 445 4.90 4.47 -11.74
N ASN A 446 5.75 4.47 -12.75
CA ASN A 446 5.36 4.10 -14.12
C ASN A 446 5.09 2.58 -14.29
N MET A 447 5.59 1.73 -13.38
CA MET A 447 5.30 0.29 -13.36
C MET A 447 4.04 -0.06 -12.56
N MET A 448 3.61 0.82 -11.66
CA MET A 448 2.37 0.67 -10.86
C MET A 448 1.14 0.96 -11.71
#